data_007a9c5440518f29b7df1d59a8da6620
#
_entry.id   007a9c5440518f29b7df1d59a8da6620
#
_cell.length_a   1.000
_cell.length_b   1.000
_cell.length_c   1.000
_cell.angle_alpha   90.00
_cell.angle_beta   90.00
_cell.angle_gamma   90.00
#
_symmetry.space_group_name_H-M   'P 1'
#
loop_
_entity.id
_entity.type
_entity.pdbx_description
1 polymer ?
#
loop_
_entity_poly.entity_id
_entity_poly.type
_entity_poly.pdbx_seq_one_letter_code
_entity_poly.pdbx_strand_id
1 'polypeptide(L)'
;MAKNILILSASQRAGSNSEALANAFADGARAAGHTVEVISLRGKNIAFCRGCLACQTLGRCVIDDDAVAITEKMQHADVIVFATPIYYYEMSGQLKTLLDRANALFPSDYAFRDIYLLASATEDEPDTDERAIHGLEGWIACYEKCRLAGTVFAGGVTEPGAIAGHPALETARAMGAAIA
;
A
#
# COMPACT_ATOMS: atom_id res chain seq x y z
N MET A 1 -9.74 -1.07 -19.96
CA MET A 1 -10.07 -2.48 -19.56
C MET A 1 -10.16 -2.56 -18.04
N ALA A 2 -11.03 -3.45 -17.51
CA ALA A 2 -11.06 -3.68 -16.07
C ALA A 2 -9.71 -4.18 -15.57
N LYS A 3 -9.22 -3.64 -14.44
CA LYS A 3 -7.95 -4.02 -13.81
C LYS A 3 -8.21 -4.70 -12.48
N ASN A 4 -7.26 -5.53 -12.05
CA ASN A 4 -7.20 -6.11 -10.72
C ASN A 4 -6.39 -5.19 -9.81
N ILE A 5 -7.04 -4.60 -8.82
CA ILE A 5 -6.43 -3.63 -7.90
C ILE A 5 -6.33 -4.28 -6.52
N LEU A 6 -5.11 -4.30 -5.99
CA LEU A 6 -4.85 -4.75 -4.62
C LEU A 6 -4.54 -3.55 -3.73
N ILE A 7 -5.31 -3.37 -2.68
CA ILE A 7 -5.12 -2.33 -1.68
C ILE A 7 -4.66 -2.97 -0.37
N LEU A 8 -3.52 -2.53 0.15
CA LEU A 8 -2.91 -3.03 1.38
C LEU A 8 -2.98 -1.94 2.46
N SER A 9 -3.84 -2.14 3.46
CA SER A 9 -4.03 -1.21 4.58
C SER A 9 -3.17 -1.63 5.76
N ALA A 10 -2.17 -0.81 6.13
CA ALA A 10 -1.13 -1.18 7.08
C ALA A 10 -1.42 -0.79 8.53
N SER A 11 -2.45 0.01 8.79
CA SER A 11 -2.78 0.44 10.15
C SER A 11 -3.23 -0.74 11.02
N GLN A 12 -2.75 -0.76 12.28
CA GLN A 12 -3.19 -1.72 13.30
C GLN A 12 -4.42 -1.21 14.09
N ARG A 13 -4.86 0.02 13.89
CA ARG A 13 -6.04 0.59 14.53
C ARG A 13 -7.28 0.28 13.70
N ALA A 14 -8.35 -0.21 14.35
CA ALA A 14 -9.66 -0.36 13.71
C ALA A 14 -10.23 1.02 13.34
N GLY A 15 -10.81 1.16 12.16
CA GLY A 15 -11.41 2.42 11.70
C GLY A 15 -10.38 3.54 11.53
N SER A 16 -9.14 3.19 11.19
CA SER A 16 -8.05 4.18 11.05
C SER A 16 -8.26 5.13 9.87
N ASN A 17 -7.62 6.29 9.94
CA ASN A 17 -7.74 7.33 8.91
C ASN A 17 -7.14 6.86 7.57
N SER A 18 -6.03 6.12 7.58
CA SER A 18 -5.47 5.53 6.36
C SER A 18 -6.34 4.41 5.78
N GLU A 19 -7.06 3.63 6.63
CA GLU A 19 -8.04 2.64 6.16
C GLU A 19 -9.24 3.34 5.48
N ALA A 20 -9.67 4.51 5.99
CA ALA A 20 -10.71 5.31 5.35
C ALA A 20 -10.28 5.81 3.96
N LEU A 21 -9.02 6.26 3.78
CA LEU A 21 -8.47 6.60 2.47
C LEU A 21 -8.48 5.40 1.52
N ALA A 22 -8.04 4.22 2.01
CA ALA A 22 -8.05 2.97 1.25
C ALA A 22 -9.46 2.63 0.75
N ASN A 23 -10.46 2.76 1.61
CA ASN A 23 -11.86 2.49 1.27
C ASN A 23 -12.41 3.52 0.26
N ALA A 24 -12.11 4.80 0.42
CA ALA A 24 -12.51 5.84 -0.53
C ALA A 24 -11.91 5.58 -1.93
N PHE A 25 -10.63 5.24 -2.01
CA PHE A 25 -9.98 4.85 -3.26
C PHE A 25 -10.65 3.60 -3.88
N ALA A 26 -10.91 2.57 -3.06
CA ALA A 26 -11.58 1.35 -3.49
C ALA A 26 -12.96 1.61 -4.07
N ASP A 27 -13.74 2.50 -3.44
CA ASP A 27 -15.07 2.87 -3.93
C ASP A 27 -15.01 3.55 -5.29
N GLY A 28 -14.05 4.47 -5.48
CA GLY A 28 -13.82 5.12 -6.78
C GLY A 28 -13.45 4.12 -7.87
N ALA A 29 -12.52 3.23 -7.57
CA ALA A 29 -12.05 2.21 -8.50
C ALA A 29 -13.16 1.20 -8.88
N ARG A 30 -13.97 0.76 -7.91
CA ARG A 30 -15.12 -0.11 -8.18
C ARG A 30 -16.19 0.59 -9.03
N ALA A 31 -16.45 1.87 -8.77
CA ALA A 31 -17.40 2.66 -9.56
C ALA A 31 -16.94 2.81 -11.02
N ALA A 32 -15.63 2.81 -11.28
CA ALA A 32 -15.03 2.80 -12.62
C ALA A 32 -15.02 1.39 -13.27
N GLY A 33 -15.49 0.35 -12.59
CA GLY A 33 -15.63 -1.00 -13.14
C GLY A 33 -14.39 -1.90 -12.93
N HIS A 34 -13.49 -1.55 -12.01
CA HIS A 34 -12.34 -2.38 -11.66
C HIS A 34 -12.68 -3.44 -10.60
N THR A 35 -11.92 -4.55 -10.60
CA THR A 35 -11.95 -5.54 -9.51
C THR A 35 -11.02 -5.07 -8.39
N VAL A 36 -11.53 -4.91 -7.17
CA VAL A 36 -10.76 -4.38 -6.05
C VAL A 36 -10.80 -5.32 -4.85
N GLU A 37 -9.63 -5.79 -4.43
CA GLU A 37 -9.42 -6.48 -3.17
C GLU A 37 -8.73 -5.54 -2.17
N VAL A 38 -9.26 -5.46 -0.95
CA VAL A 38 -8.65 -4.72 0.16
C VAL A 38 -8.19 -5.71 1.22
N ILE A 39 -6.91 -5.69 1.57
CA ILE A 39 -6.33 -6.51 2.64
C ILE A 39 -5.85 -5.60 3.76
N SER A 40 -6.38 -5.80 4.95
CA SER A 40 -5.84 -5.20 6.16
C SER A 40 -4.68 -6.04 6.70
N LEU A 41 -3.56 -5.38 7.01
CA LEU A 41 -2.43 -6.02 7.73
C LEU A 41 -2.69 -6.17 9.22
N ARG A 42 -3.80 -5.60 9.72
CA ARG A 42 -4.20 -5.76 11.11
C ARG A 42 -4.50 -7.23 11.42
N GLY A 43 -3.84 -7.74 12.45
CA GLY A 43 -3.98 -9.14 12.86
C GLY A 43 -3.27 -10.15 11.96
N LYS A 44 -2.55 -9.71 10.94
CA LYS A 44 -1.71 -10.57 10.12
C LYS A 44 -0.41 -10.91 10.83
N ASN A 45 0.01 -12.17 10.71
CA ASN A 45 1.31 -12.61 11.19
C ASN A 45 2.34 -12.46 10.07
N ILE A 46 3.18 -11.43 10.17
CA ILE A 46 4.24 -11.13 9.19
C ILE A 46 5.56 -10.98 9.95
N ALA A 47 6.38 -12.01 9.93
CA ALA A 47 7.71 -11.99 10.53
C ALA A 47 8.68 -11.13 9.72
N PHE A 48 9.76 -10.65 10.35
CA PHE A 48 10.79 -9.87 9.67
C PHE A 48 11.57 -10.70 8.64
N CYS A 49 11.98 -10.05 7.56
CA CYS A 49 12.87 -10.64 6.57
C CYS A 49 14.23 -11.00 7.23
N ARG A 50 14.76 -12.18 6.89
CA ARG A 50 16.06 -12.66 7.39
C ARG A 50 17.21 -12.41 6.42
N GLY A 51 16.94 -11.81 5.24
CA GLY A 51 17.96 -11.56 4.22
C GLY A 51 18.59 -12.81 3.61
N CYS A 52 17.92 -13.97 3.68
CA CYS A 52 18.50 -15.25 3.24
C CYS A 52 18.51 -15.46 1.72
N LEU A 53 17.82 -14.60 0.96
CA LEU A 53 17.67 -14.60 -0.50
C LEU A 53 17.10 -15.89 -1.13
N ALA A 54 16.70 -16.88 -0.33
CA ALA A 54 16.12 -18.14 -0.84
C ALA A 54 14.88 -17.91 -1.73
N CYS A 55 14.12 -16.83 -1.46
CA CYS A 55 12.94 -16.46 -2.25
C CYS A 55 13.26 -16.12 -3.71
N GLN A 56 14.47 -15.68 -4.03
CA GLN A 56 14.89 -15.39 -5.40
C GLN A 56 15.01 -16.66 -6.27
N THR A 57 15.27 -17.80 -5.64
CA THR A 57 15.35 -19.10 -6.32
C THR A 57 14.03 -19.86 -6.25
N LEU A 58 13.33 -19.77 -5.09
CA LEU A 58 12.13 -20.55 -4.85
C LEU A 58 10.84 -19.86 -5.36
N GLY A 59 10.91 -18.58 -5.74
CA GLY A 59 9.76 -17.78 -6.13
C GLY A 59 8.82 -17.43 -4.97
N ARG A 60 9.15 -17.82 -3.72
CA ARG A 60 8.37 -17.53 -2.51
C ARG A 60 9.25 -17.46 -1.28
N CYS A 61 8.79 -16.77 -0.24
CA CYS A 61 9.53 -16.74 1.02
C CYS A 61 9.49 -18.09 1.73
N VAL A 62 10.61 -18.45 2.38
CA VAL A 62 10.72 -19.67 3.20
C VAL A 62 10.05 -19.55 4.57
N ILE A 63 9.75 -18.32 5.02
CA ILE A 63 8.98 -18.09 6.23
C ILE A 63 7.50 -18.21 5.85
N ASP A 64 6.86 -19.26 6.34
CA ASP A 64 5.47 -19.59 6.03
C ASP A 64 4.53 -18.81 6.98
N ASP A 65 4.09 -17.66 6.52
CA ASP A 65 3.19 -16.75 7.22
C ASP A 65 2.33 -15.95 6.23
N ASP A 66 1.50 -15.02 6.71
CA ASP A 66 0.57 -14.25 5.86
C ASP A 66 1.27 -13.46 4.73
N ALA A 67 2.57 -13.12 4.85
CA ALA A 67 3.29 -12.39 3.81
C ALA A 67 3.40 -13.20 2.51
N VAL A 68 3.42 -14.53 2.57
CA VAL A 68 3.53 -15.38 1.36
C VAL A 68 2.30 -15.20 0.48
N ALA A 69 1.10 -15.37 1.04
CA ALA A 69 -0.14 -15.21 0.29
C ALA A 69 -0.38 -13.76 -0.19
N ILE A 70 0.02 -12.76 0.61
CA ILE A 70 -0.08 -11.35 0.23
C ILE A 70 0.86 -11.06 -0.95
N THR A 71 2.11 -11.53 -0.90
CA THR A 71 3.09 -11.33 -1.98
C THR A 71 2.63 -11.98 -3.28
N GLU A 72 2.03 -13.17 -3.22
CA GLU A 72 1.44 -13.83 -4.39
C GLU A 72 0.32 -12.98 -5.02
N LYS A 73 -0.55 -12.38 -4.20
CA LYS A 73 -1.58 -11.45 -4.69
C LYS A 73 -0.97 -10.19 -5.30
N MET A 74 0.09 -9.64 -4.70
CA MET A 74 0.83 -8.50 -5.25
C MET A 74 1.38 -8.81 -6.65
N GLN A 75 1.91 -10.02 -6.85
CA GLN A 75 2.46 -10.44 -8.14
C GLN A 75 1.44 -10.38 -9.28
N HIS A 76 0.18 -10.70 -8.99
CA HIS A 76 -0.90 -10.83 -9.98
C HIS A 76 -1.81 -9.60 -10.08
N ALA A 77 -1.64 -8.60 -9.23
CA ALA A 77 -2.38 -7.35 -9.31
C ALA A 77 -1.84 -6.48 -10.46
N ASP A 78 -2.70 -5.77 -11.17
CA ASP A 78 -2.31 -4.77 -12.18
C ASP A 78 -1.90 -3.45 -11.52
N VAL A 79 -2.52 -3.13 -10.38
CA VAL A 79 -2.31 -1.92 -9.57
C VAL A 79 -2.17 -2.30 -8.11
N ILE A 80 -1.19 -1.71 -7.42
CA ILE A 80 -1.02 -1.86 -5.98
C ILE A 80 -1.21 -0.50 -5.30
N VAL A 81 -2.00 -0.49 -4.23
CA VAL A 81 -2.22 0.70 -3.41
C VAL A 81 -1.78 0.39 -1.98
N PHE A 82 -0.86 1.19 -1.46
CA PHE A 82 -0.44 1.11 -0.07
C PHE A 82 -1.11 2.22 0.73
N ALA A 83 -1.81 1.86 1.81
CA ALA A 83 -2.42 2.81 2.74
C ALA A 83 -1.76 2.66 4.11
N THR A 84 -1.13 3.73 4.61
CA THR A 84 -0.30 3.69 5.82
C THR A 84 -0.50 4.92 6.70
N PRO A 85 -0.52 4.77 8.04
CA PRO A 85 -0.24 5.90 8.91
C PRO A 85 1.24 6.28 8.82
N ILE A 86 1.52 7.58 8.97
CA ILE A 86 2.88 8.08 9.09
C ILE A 86 3.30 8.03 10.57
N TYR A 87 4.42 7.37 10.84
CA TYR A 87 5.06 7.31 12.15
C TYR A 87 6.50 7.82 12.02
N TYR A 88 6.83 8.90 12.76
CA TYR A 88 8.15 9.55 12.66
C TYR A 88 8.54 9.86 11.21
N TYR A 89 7.60 10.45 10.45
CA TYR A 89 7.75 10.87 9.05
C TYR A 89 7.94 9.73 8.04
N GLU A 90 7.76 8.48 8.47
CA GLU A 90 7.93 7.30 7.64
C GLU A 90 6.67 6.43 7.57
N MET A 91 6.60 5.53 6.59
CA MET A 91 5.55 4.51 6.55
C MET A 91 5.60 3.63 7.79
N SER A 92 4.47 3.08 8.19
CA SER A 92 4.42 2.19 9.35
C SER A 92 5.37 0.99 9.21
N GLY A 93 5.92 0.53 10.34
CA GLY A 93 6.80 -0.64 10.37
C GLY A 93 6.15 -1.90 9.79
N GLN A 94 4.82 -2.03 9.90
CA GLN A 94 4.06 -3.14 9.32
C GLN A 94 4.13 -3.13 7.79
N LEU A 95 3.97 -1.97 7.16
CA LEU A 95 4.12 -1.84 5.72
C LEU A 95 5.56 -2.13 5.30
N LYS A 96 6.53 -1.52 5.95
CA LYS A 96 7.95 -1.74 5.63
C LYS A 96 8.33 -3.22 5.76
N THR A 97 7.85 -3.90 6.81
CA THR A 97 8.09 -5.34 6.98
C THR A 97 7.52 -6.15 5.81
N LEU A 98 6.30 -5.84 5.35
CA LEU A 98 5.73 -6.51 4.18
C LEU A 98 6.56 -6.25 2.92
N LEU A 99 6.99 -5.02 2.66
CA LEU A 99 7.84 -4.69 1.51
C LEU A 99 9.15 -5.48 1.53
N ASP A 100 9.81 -5.61 2.70
CA ASP A 100 11.02 -6.42 2.85
C ASP A 100 10.77 -7.90 2.61
N ARG A 101 9.57 -8.41 2.95
CA ARG A 101 9.17 -9.80 2.75
C ARG A 101 8.75 -10.09 1.30
N ALA A 102 8.41 -9.06 0.52
CA ALA A 102 7.99 -9.18 -0.87
C ALA A 102 9.17 -9.36 -1.86
N ASN A 103 10.38 -9.65 -1.39
CA ASN A 103 11.57 -9.82 -2.24
C ASN A 103 11.45 -10.95 -3.28
N ALA A 104 10.51 -11.88 -3.14
CA ALA A 104 10.20 -12.87 -4.16
C ALA A 104 9.66 -12.25 -5.47
N LEU A 105 9.13 -11.04 -5.41
CA LEU A 105 8.66 -10.31 -6.60
C LEU A 105 9.80 -9.86 -7.51
N PHE A 106 10.99 -9.60 -6.94
CA PHE A 106 12.13 -9.06 -7.68
C PHE A 106 12.53 -9.90 -8.91
N PRO A 107 12.67 -11.24 -8.81
CA PRO A 107 12.96 -12.08 -9.98
C PRO A 107 11.71 -12.54 -10.74
N SER A 108 10.49 -12.17 -10.31
CA SER A 108 9.25 -12.69 -10.87
C SER A 108 8.78 -11.89 -12.10
N ASP A 109 7.88 -12.51 -12.88
CA ASP A 109 7.12 -11.77 -13.90
C ASP A 109 5.86 -11.17 -13.27
N TYR A 110 6.05 -10.08 -12.51
CA TYR A 110 4.97 -9.36 -11.83
C TYR A 110 4.10 -8.57 -12.81
N ALA A 111 2.80 -8.47 -12.52
CA ALA A 111 1.81 -7.80 -13.37
C ALA A 111 1.70 -6.29 -13.11
N PHE A 112 1.95 -5.81 -11.87
CA PHE A 112 1.70 -4.41 -11.50
C PHE A 112 2.55 -3.40 -12.29
N ARG A 113 1.91 -2.25 -12.59
CA ARG A 113 2.53 -1.13 -13.30
C ARG A 113 2.41 0.16 -12.51
N ASP A 114 1.25 0.41 -11.93
CA ASP A 114 0.96 1.63 -11.21
C ASP A 114 0.87 1.32 -9.70
N ILE A 115 1.59 2.11 -8.91
CA ILE A 115 1.61 2.02 -7.45
C ILE A 115 1.14 3.35 -6.88
N TYR A 116 0.29 3.30 -5.87
CA TYR A 116 -0.24 4.47 -5.18
C TYR A 116 0.09 4.41 -3.69
N LEU A 117 0.31 5.58 -3.08
CA LEU A 117 0.48 5.73 -1.64
C LEU A 117 -0.63 6.61 -1.07
N LEU A 118 -1.33 6.11 -0.06
CA LEU A 118 -2.33 6.84 0.70
C LEU A 118 -1.83 6.95 2.14
N ALA A 119 -1.54 8.15 2.61
CA ALA A 119 -0.93 8.38 3.91
C ALA A 119 -1.80 9.25 4.81
N SER A 120 -1.74 9.02 6.13
CA SER A 120 -2.41 9.87 7.11
C SER A 120 -1.50 10.12 8.32
N ALA A 121 -1.55 11.33 8.88
CA ALA A 121 -0.73 11.74 10.00
C ALA A 121 -1.46 12.69 10.95
N THR A 122 -0.94 12.84 12.17
CA THR A 122 -1.32 13.90 13.10
C THR A 122 -0.78 15.26 12.63
N GLU A 123 0.46 15.28 12.14
CA GLU A 123 1.08 16.46 11.53
C GLU A 123 0.40 16.80 10.20
N ASP A 124 0.36 18.10 9.88
CA ASP A 124 -0.26 18.65 8.65
C ASP A 124 0.72 19.54 7.86
N GLU A 125 2.02 19.35 8.08
CA GLU A 125 3.04 20.06 7.32
C GLU A 125 3.22 19.43 5.92
N PRO A 126 3.57 20.22 4.91
CA PRO A 126 3.62 19.76 3.50
C PRO A 126 4.61 18.61 3.23
N ASP A 127 5.64 18.46 4.08
CA ASP A 127 6.71 17.46 3.95
C ASP A 127 6.53 16.26 4.88
N THR A 128 5.40 16.16 5.57
CA THR A 128 5.15 15.12 6.59
C THR A 128 5.26 13.68 6.03
N ASP A 129 4.83 13.45 4.81
CA ASP A 129 4.85 12.13 4.16
C ASP A 129 6.00 11.95 3.15
N GLU A 130 6.85 12.95 2.97
CA GLU A 130 7.92 12.96 1.95
C GLU A 130 8.89 11.79 2.11
N ARG A 131 9.27 11.45 3.35
CA ARG A 131 10.19 10.34 3.61
C ARG A 131 9.55 8.99 3.31
N ALA A 132 8.26 8.83 3.61
CA ALA A 132 7.51 7.63 3.27
C ALA A 132 7.39 7.46 1.75
N ILE A 133 7.18 8.56 1.02
CA ILE A 133 7.20 8.60 -0.45
C ILE A 133 8.56 8.16 -0.96
N HIS A 134 9.67 8.78 -0.51
CA HIS A 134 11.02 8.43 -0.93
C HIS A 134 11.41 6.98 -0.58
N GLY A 135 10.99 6.49 0.60
CA GLY A 135 11.19 5.10 0.99
C GLY A 135 10.48 4.12 0.06
N LEU A 136 9.25 4.45 -0.34
CA LEU A 136 8.49 3.64 -1.30
C LEU A 136 9.07 3.75 -2.72
N GLU A 137 9.49 4.93 -3.16
CA GLU A 137 10.18 5.11 -4.44
C GLU A 137 11.45 4.30 -4.53
N GLY A 138 12.21 4.18 -3.43
CA GLY A 138 13.40 3.31 -3.34
C GLY A 138 13.04 1.83 -3.56
N TRP A 139 11.90 1.36 -3.04
CA TRP A 139 11.39 0.02 -3.31
C TRP A 139 10.94 -0.12 -4.77
N ILE A 140 10.20 0.86 -5.31
CA ILE A 140 9.72 0.89 -6.69
C ILE A 140 10.89 0.87 -7.68
N ALA A 141 11.97 1.58 -7.40
CA ALA A 141 13.16 1.63 -8.25
C ALA A 141 13.84 0.26 -8.47
N CYS A 142 13.52 -0.74 -7.63
CA CYS A 142 13.95 -2.12 -7.85
C CYS A 142 13.14 -2.85 -8.93
N TYR A 143 12.08 -2.24 -9.48
CA TYR A 143 11.16 -2.86 -10.43
C TYR A 143 11.07 -2.05 -11.72
N GLU A 144 11.57 -2.58 -12.82
CA GLU A 144 11.72 -1.85 -14.10
C GLU A 144 10.40 -1.46 -14.77
N LYS A 145 9.30 -2.15 -14.44
CA LYS A 145 8.02 -2.02 -15.15
C LYS A 145 6.99 -1.19 -14.40
N CYS A 146 7.27 -0.69 -13.21
CA CYS A 146 6.30 0.02 -12.39
C CYS A 146 6.75 1.43 -12.01
N ARG A 147 5.79 2.23 -11.55
CA ARG A 147 6.02 3.63 -11.14
C ARG A 147 5.12 3.99 -9.96
N LEU A 148 5.50 5.02 -9.20
CA LEU A 148 4.59 5.72 -8.31
C LEU A 148 3.65 6.58 -9.17
N ALA A 149 2.39 6.19 -9.24
CA ALA A 149 1.39 6.82 -10.10
C ALA A 149 0.64 7.96 -9.40
N GLY A 150 0.65 7.98 -8.08
CA GLY A 150 0.07 9.07 -7.29
C GLY A 150 0.13 8.84 -5.79
N THR A 151 -0.02 9.94 -5.06
CA THR A 151 -0.04 9.98 -3.60
C THR A 151 -1.22 10.78 -3.10
N VAL A 152 -1.79 10.42 -1.95
CA VAL A 152 -2.78 11.20 -1.22
C VAL A 152 -2.35 11.26 0.24
N PHE A 153 -2.30 12.47 0.78
CA PHE A 153 -1.98 12.72 2.18
C PHE A 153 -3.16 13.36 2.91
N ALA A 154 -3.45 12.87 4.11
CA ALA A 154 -4.39 13.47 5.06
C ALA A 154 -3.65 13.81 6.35
N GLY A 155 -3.27 15.06 6.52
CA GLY A 155 -2.69 15.61 7.74
C GLY A 155 -3.74 15.99 8.77
N GLY A 156 -3.33 16.34 9.99
CA GLY A 156 -4.21 16.83 11.05
C GLY A 156 -5.18 15.79 11.62
N VAL A 157 -5.00 14.49 11.34
CA VAL A 157 -5.95 13.43 11.73
C VAL A 157 -5.30 12.42 12.69
N THR A 158 -5.67 12.48 13.97
CA THR A 158 -5.07 11.66 15.04
C THR A 158 -5.95 10.48 15.42
N GLU A 159 -7.18 10.75 15.84
CA GLU A 159 -8.06 9.70 16.34
C GLU A 159 -8.71 8.91 15.18
N PRO A 160 -9.06 7.63 15.40
CA PRO A 160 -9.83 6.87 14.41
C PRO A 160 -11.10 7.59 13.99
N GLY A 161 -11.29 7.75 12.68
CA GLY A 161 -12.45 8.46 12.13
C GLY A 161 -12.32 9.98 12.09
N ALA A 162 -11.22 10.58 12.60
CA ALA A 162 -11.00 12.03 12.54
C ALA A 162 -10.95 12.57 11.09
N ILE A 163 -10.68 11.70 10.15
CA ILE A 163 -10.65 12.02 8.71
C ILE A 163 -12.05 12.30 8.11
N ALA A 164 -13.13 12.10 8.87
CA ALA A 164 -14.49 12.32 8.36
C ALA A 164 -14.65 13.76 7.83
N GLY A 165 -15.05 13.90 6.56
CA GLY A 165 -15.16 15.20 5.90
C GLY A 165 -13.84 15.80 5.40
N HIS A 166 -12.72 15.14 5.59
CA HIS A 166 -11.43 15.62 5.09
C HIS A 166 -11.36 15.55 3.55
N PRO A 167 -10.86 16.59 2.84
CA PRO A 167 -10.81 16.63 1.37
C PRO A 167 -10.03 15.47 0.73
N ALA A 168 -9.04 14.93 1.43
CA ALA A 168 -8.25 13.79 0.96
C ALA A 168 -9.10 12.53 0.65
N LEU A 169 -10.27 12.36 1.29
CA LEU A 169 -11.18 11.25 0.98
C LEU A 169 -11.73 11.37 -0.45
N GLU A 170 -12.11 12.58 -0.87
CA GLU A 170 -12.60 12.79 -2.22
C GLU A 170 -11.46 12.69 -3.24
N THR A 171 -10.27 13.19 -2.90
CA THR A 171 -9.07 13.03 -3.73
C THR A 171 -8.74 11.55 -3.93
N ALA A 172 -8.78 10.73 -2.87
CA ALA A 172 -8.54 9.29 -2.96
C ALA A 172 -9.60 8.60 -3.83
N ARG A 173 -10.88 8.96 -3.67
CA ARG A 173 -11.98 8.44 -4.49
C ARG A 173 -11.79 8.78 -5.96
N ALA A 174 -11.52 10.05 -6.26
CA ALA A 174 -11.29 10.52 -7.63
C ALA A 174 -10.08 9.83 -8.27
N MET A 175 -8.99 9.64 -7.49
CA MET A 175 -7.79 8.94 -7.96
C MET A 175 -8.09 7.47 -8.30
N GLY A 176 -8.86 6.76 -7.48
CA GLY A 176 -9.29 5.39 -7.77
C GLY A 176 -10.18 5.31 -9.03
N ALA A 177 -11.08 6.28 -9.21
CA ALA A 177 -11.94 6.35 -10.39
C ALA A 177 -11.20 6.71 -11.69
N ALA A 178 -10.02 7.34 -11.60
CA ALA A 178 -9.22 7.76 -12.75
C ALA A 178 -8.25 6.66 -13.26
N ILE A 179 -8.23 5.48 -12.67
CA ILE A 179 -7.40 4.35 -13.14
C ILE A 179 -7.87 3.95 -14.55
N ALA A 180 -6.92 3.92 -15.50
CA ALA A 180 -7.17 3.67 -16.94
C ALA A 180 -6.83 2.21 -17.35
#